data_633289305bee60d4f260cf86d880e3d0
#
_entry.id   633289305bee60d4f260cf86d880e3d0
#
_cell.length_a   1.000
_cell.length_b   1.000
_cell.length_c   1.000
_cell.angle_alpha   90.00
_cell.angle_beta   90.00
_cell.angle_gamma   90.00
#
_symmetry.space_group_name_H-M   'P 1'
#
loop_
_entity.id
_entity.type
_entity.pdbx_description
1 polymer ?
#
loop_
_entity_poly.entity_id
_entity_poly.type
_entity_poly.pdbx_seq_one_letter_code
_entity_poly.pdbx_strand_id
1 'polypeptide(L)'
;VLPCKYCRVNLKKNFQAVPLKMCHMKNRYTFSYYIYRLHEHINKMLGKKSGLSYEDVRERYEHFRARCISDINNLEKGCTKPIYGKKSKCVLKIVPQETDCETFEVDKRCNKEIIHKSVN
;
A
#
# COMPACT_ATOMS: atom_id res chain seq x y z
N VAL A 1 -0.78 -0.99 15.29
CA VAL A 1 -1.85 -1.31 16.27
C VAL A 1 -3.19 -1.43 15.54
N LEU A 2 -3.88 -2.56 15.67
CA LEU A 2 -5.22 -2.73 15.08
C LEU A 2 -6.26 -1.97 15.93
N PRO A 3 -7.09 -1.11 15.30
CA PRO A 3 -8.09 -0.30 16.02
C PRO A 3 -9.23 -1.15 16.61
N CYS A 4 -9.59 -2.23 15.95
CA CYS A 4 -10.71 -3.10 16.36
C CYS A 4 -10.31 -4.06 17.50
N LYS A 5 -11.08 -4.07 18.61
CA LYS A 5 -10.86 -4.97 19.76
C LYS A 5 -10.90 -6.45 19.34
N TYR A 6 -11.89 -6.84 18.57
CA TYR A 6 -12.03 -8.22 18.08
C TYR A 6 -10.87 -8.62 17.17
N CYS A 7 -10.41 -7.70 16.32
CA CYS A 7 -9.26 -7.94 15.45
C CYS A 7 -7.98 -8.21 16.28
N ARG A 8 -7.76 -7.47 17.38
CA ARG A 8 -6.60 -7.68 18.26
C ARG A 8 -6.65 -9.06 18.96
N VAL A 9 -7.80 -9.45 19.49
CA VAL A 9 -7.98 -10.75 20.14
C VAL A 9 -7.78 -11.89 19.14
N ASN A 10 -8.39 -11.78 17.96
CA ASN A 10 -8.29 -12.80 16.91
C ASN A 10 -6.90 -12.86 16.30
N LEU A 11 -6.14 -11.76 16.26
CA LEU A 11 -4.78 -11.75 15.72
C LEU A 11 -3.88 -12.77 16.42
N LYS A 12 -3.97 -12.87 17.75
CA LYS A 12 -3.20 -13.87 18.53
C LYS A 12 -3.54 -15.29 18.08
N LYS A 13 -4.82 -15.59 17.90
CA LYS A 13 -5.28 -16.92 17.41
C LYS A 13 -4.81 -17.18 15.99
N ASN A 14 -4.88 -16.16 15.11
CA ASN A 14 -4.45 -16.25 13.73
C ASN A 14 -2.93 -16.51 13.63
N PHE A 15 -2.12 -15.87 14.48
CA PHE A 15 -0.67 -16.17 14.56
C PHE A 15 -0.36 -17.55 15.11
N GLN A 16 -1.22 -18.11 15.96
CA GLN A 16 -1.09 -19.50 16.39
C GLN A 16 -1.39 -20.48 15.24
N ALA A 17 -2.42 -20.20 14.44
CA ALA A 17 -2.81 -21.02 13.29
C ALA A 17 -1.83 -20.90 12.11
N VAL A 18 -1.30 -19.70 11.89
CA VAL A 18 -0.33 -19.40 10.81
C VAL A 18 0.90 -18.71 11.45
N PRO A 19 1.82 -19.48 12.09
CA PRO A 19 2.92 -18.90 12.85
C PRO A 19 3.95 -18.23 11.93
N LEU A 20 4.39 -17.04 12.34
CA LEU A 20 5.52 -16.37 11.72
C LEU A 20 6.83 -17.08 12.12
N LYS A 21 7.60 -17.52 11.13
CA LYS A 21 8.89 -18.21 11.32
C LYS A 21 10.02 -17.38 10.71
N MET A 22 11.26 -17.61 11.16
CA MET A 22 12.44 -16.92 10.64
C MET A 22 12.62 -17.06 9.13
N CYS A 23 12.24 -18.20 8.54
CA CYS A 23 12.29 -18.39 7.09
C CYS A 23 11.40 -17.40 6.31
N HIS A 24 10.32 -16.92 6.93
CA HIS A 24 9.45 -15.90 6.31
C HIS A 24 10.09 -14.50 6.31
N MET A 25 11.07 -14.26 7.19
CA MET A 25 11.77 -12.97 7.31
C MET A 25 13.02 -12.88 6.41
N LYS A 26 13.32 -13.92 5.64
CA LYS A 26 14.53 -14.00 4.81
C LYS A 26 14.64 -12.88 3.77
N ASN A 27 13.53 -12.52 3.14
CA ASN A 27 13.49 -11.45 2.14
C ASN A 27 12.05 -10.94 1.95
N ARG A 28 11.88 -9.90 1.13
CA ARG A 28 10.58 -9.29 0.85
C ARG A 28 9.56 -10.28 0.29
N TYR A 29 9.98 -11.17 -0.59
CA TYR A 29 9.10 -12.17 -1.21
C TYR A 29 8.53 -13.12 -0.16
N THR A 30 9.38 -13.75 0.65
CA THR A 30 8.94 -14.71 1.67
C THR A 30 8.05 -14.06 2.72
N PHE A 31 8.33 -12.80 3.10
CA PHE A 31 7.52 -12.08 4.06
C PHE A 31 6.16 -11.68 3.47
N SER A 32 6.12 -11.10 2.28
CA SER A 32 4.85 -10.72 1.64
C SER A 32 3.97 -11.93 1.31
N TYR A 33 4.57 -13.05 0.92
CA TYR A 33 3.86 -14.32 0.74
C TYR A 33 3.25 -14.83 2.06
N TYR A 34 3.99 -14.72 3.17
CA TYR A 34 3.46 -15.05 4.49
C TYR A 34 2.26 -14.16 4.86
N ILE A 35 2.35 -12.85 4.63
CA ILE A 35 1.23 -11.91 4.89
C ILE A 35 0.02 -12.26 4.03
N TYR A 36 0.21 -12.59 2.75
CA TYR A 36 -0.86 -13.07 1.88
C TYR A 36 -1.55 -14.32 2.48
N ARG A 37 -0.78 -15.32 2.91
CA ARG A 37 -1.34 -16.53 3.53
C ARG A 37 -2.11 -16.24 4.81
N LEU A 38 -1.60 -15.32 5.62
CA LEU A 38 -2.30 -14.88 6.84
C LEU A 38 -3.63 -14.21 6.50
N HIS A 39 -3.67 -13.35 5.46
CA HIS A 39 -4.89 -12.73 4.97
C HIS A 39 -5.90 -13.76 4.44
N GLU A 40 -5.46 -14.75 3.67
CA GLU A 40 -6.34 -15.82 3.18
C GLU A 40 -6.91 -16.68 4.32
N HIS A 41 -6.11 -16.92 5.37
CA HIS A 41 -6.62 -17.58 6.58
C HIS A 41 -7.72 -16.75 7.27
N ILE A 42 -7.53 -15.44 7.40
CA ILE A 42 -8.52 -14.53 7.97
C ILE A 42 -9.78 -14.48 7.11
N ASN A 43 -9.63 -14.38 5.78
CA ASN A 43 -10.74 -14.41 4.83
C ASN A 43 -11.57 -15.69 5.00
N LYS A 44 -10.91 -16.84 5.07
CA LYS A 44 -11.57 -18.14 5.28
C LYS A 44 -12.33 -18.18 6.61
N MET A 45 -11.73 -17.67 7.70
CA MET A 45 -12.36 -17.58 9.01
C MET A 45 -13.63 -16.69 8.98
N LEU A 46 -13.62 -15.65 8.14
CA LEU A 46 -14.75 -14.71 7.96
C LEU A 46 -15.76 -15.19 6.88
N GLY A 47 -15.59 -16.38 6.33
CA GLY A 47 -16.43 -16.89 5.25
C GLY A 47 -16.27 -16.14 3.92
N LYS A 48 -15.19 -15.37 3.76
CA LYS A 48 -14.88 -14.60 2.56
C LYS A 48 -13.95 -15.40 1.64
N LYS A 49 -14.13 -15.21 0.32
CA LYS A 49 -13.22 -15.73 -0.70
C LYS A 49 -12.70 -14.57 -1.52
N SER A 50 -11.39 -14.34 -1.52
CA SER A 50 -10.78 -13.29 -2.34
C SER A 50 -10.78 -13.65 -3.82
N GLY A 51 -10.59 -14.93 -4.13
CA GLY A 51 -10.40 -15.42 -5.50
C GLY A 51 -9.12 -14.92 -6.16
N LEU A 52 -8.21 -14.32 -5.39
CA LEU A 52 -6.97 -13.74 -5.89
C LEU A 52 -5.79 -14.64 -5.55
N SER A 53 -4.92 -14.88 -6.54
CA SER A 53 -3.62 -15.50 -6.31
C SER A 53 -2.68 -14.52 -5.60
N TYR A 54 -1.56 -15.04 -5.07
CA TYR A 54 -0.51 -14.18 -4.52
C TYR A 54 0.03 -13.20 -5.55
N GLU A 55 0.19 -13.63 -6.81
CA GLU A 55 0.72 -12.79 -7.88
C GLU A 55 -0.26 -11.64 -8.20
N ASP A 56 -1.57 -11.91 -8.23
CA ASP A 56 -2.59 -10.86 -8.41
C ASP A 56 -2.52 -9.81 -7.31
N VAL A 57 -2.39 -10.25 -6.05
CA VAL A 57 -2.27 -9.35 -4.91
C VAL A 57 -0.99 -8.54 -5.00
N ARG A 58 0.15 -9.19 -5.30
CA ARG A 58 1.45 -8.51 -5.45
C ARG A 58 1.42 -7.46 -6.54
N GLU A 59 0.84 -7.77 -7.70
CA GLU A 59 0.71 -6.84 -8.81
C GLU A 59 -0.16 -5.63 -8.43
N ARG A 60 -1.30 -5.85 -7.79
CA ARG A 60 -2.16 -4.77 -7.30
C ARG A 60 -1.41 -3.82 -6.36
N TYR A 61 -0.70 -4.35 -5.36
CA TYR A 61 0.10 -3.52 -4.45
C TYR A 61 1.24 -2.78 -5.16
N GLU A 62 1.86 -3.38 -6.18
CA GLU A 62 2.88 -2.70 -6.99
C GLU A 62 2.30 -1.52 -7.78
N HIS A 63 1.03 -1.58 -8.17
CA HIS A 63 0.34 -0.50 -8.85
C HIS A 63 -0.19 0.60 -7.93
N PHE A 64 -0.29 0.36 -6.62
CA PHE A 64 -0.64 1.40 -5.63
C PHE A 64 0.53 2.31 -5.23
N ARG A 65 1.69 2.17 -5.83
CA ARG A 65 2.81 3.10 -5.61
C ARG A 65 2.51 4.48 -6.17
N ALA A 66 3.10 5.50 -5.55
CA ALA A 66 3.06 6.87 -6.06
C ALA A 66 3.55 6.93 -7.52
N ARG A 67 2.81 7.60 -8.37
CA ARG A 67 3.07 7.73 -9.79
C ARG A 67 2.84 9.16 -10.26
N CYS A 68 3.61 9.61 -11.25
CA CYS A 68 3.31 10.82 -11.99
C CYS A 68 2.24 10.50 -13.02
N ILE A 69 1.09 11.13 -12.93
CA ILE A 69 -0.03 10.96 -13.86
C ILE A 69 0.10 12.09 -14.90
N SER A 70 0.25 11.73 -16.17
CA SER A 70 0.32 12.70 -17.27
C SER A 70 -1.04 13.19 -17.75
N ASP A 71 -2.12 12.48 -17.42
CA ASP A 71 -3.47 12.80 -17.88
C ASP A 71 -4.40 13.08 -16.70
N ILE A 72 -4.77 14.37 -16.56
CA ILE A 72 -5.69 14.85 -15.50
C ILE A 72 -7.10 14.27 -15.65
N ASN A 73 -7.48 13.82 -16.87
CA ASN A 73 -8.80 13.22 -17.12
C ASN A 73 -8.91 11.77 -16.61
N ASN A 74 -7.78 11.14 -16.28
CA ASN A 74 -7.73 9.85 -15.59
C ASN A 74 -7.73 9.99 -14.06
N LEU A 75 -8.52 10.90 -13.54
CA LEU A 75 -8.73 11.08 -12.11
C LEU A 75 -9.20 9.77 -11.47
N GLU A 76 -8.69 9.52 -10.30
CA GLU A 76 -8.96 8.32 -9.48
C GLU A 76 -10.45 7.96 -9.44
N LYS A 77 -10.77 6.79 -9.96
CA LYS A 77 -12.12 6.21 -9.82
C LYS A 77 -12.25 5.40 -8.51
N GLY A 78 -11.56 5.82 -7.45
CA GLY A 78 -11.57 5.19 -6.14
C GLY A 78 -10.33 4.35 -5.83
N CYS A 79 -10.17 3.96 -4.55
CA CYS A 79 -9.00 3.26 -4.01
C CYS A 79 -8.79 1.83 -4.54
N THR A 80 -9.70 1.29 -5.32
CA THR A 80 -9.65 -0.10 -5.81
C THR A 80 -9.04 -0.25 -7.19
N LYS A 81 -8.87 0.86 -7.95
CA LYS A 81 -8.28 0.81 -9.28
C LYS A 81 -6.81 1.24 -9.24
N PRO A 82 -5.90 0.48 -9.87
CA PRO A 82 -4.49 0.84 -9.91
C PRO A 82 -4.27 2.12 -10.71
N ILE A 83 -3.33 2.93 -10.24
CA ILE A 83 -2.87 4.14 -10.93
C ILE A 83 -1.70 3.76 -11.85
N TYR A 84 -1.81 4.09 -13.13
CA TYR A 84 -0.77 3.87 -14.12
C TYR A 84 0.01 5.16 -14.40
N GLY A 85 1.30 5.04 -14.63
CA GLY A 85 2.21 6.17 -14.91
C GLY A 85 3.65 5.87 -14.49
N LYS A 86 4.53 6.87 -14.63
CA LYS A 86 5.93 6.73 -14.16
C LYS A 86 5.98 6.61 -12.65
N LYS A 87 6.74 5.65 -12.14
CA LYS A 87 6.98 5.50 -10.68
C LYS A 87 7.64 6.76 -10.15
N SER A 88 7.11 7.29 -9.05
CA SER A 88 7.62 8.49 -8.38
C SER A 88 7.85 8.24 -6.90
N LYS A 89 8.59 9.14 -6.26
CA LYS A 89 8.75 9.18 -4.81
C LYS A 89 8.14 10.47 -4.29
N CYS A 90 7.23 10.33 -3.31
CA CYS A 90 6.77 11.44 -2.51
C CYS A 90 7.20 11.18 -1.07
N VAL A 91 7.64 12.21 -0.37
CA VAL A 91 8.05 12.13 1.04
C VAL A 91 7.10 13.01 1.84
N LEU A 92 6.41 12.42 2.80
CA LEU A 92 5.62 13.13 3.80
C LEU A 92 6.37 13.02 5.13
N LYS A 93 6.77 14.17 5.70
CA LYS A 93 7.39 14.24 7.02
C LYS A 93 6.33 14.64 8.04
N ILE A 94 6.12 13.82 9.04
CA ILE A 94 5.25 14.13 10.18
C ILE A 94 6.16 14.63 11.29
N VAL A 95 6.08 15.92 11.59
CA VAL A 95 6.93 16.61 12.56
C VAL A 95 6.06 17.33 13.59
N PRO A 96 6.61 17.67 14.78
CA PRO A 96 5.92 18.54 15.72
C PRO A 96 5.56 19.88 15.08
N GLN A 97 4.47 20.48 15.53
CA GLN A 97 3.92 21.71 14.95
C GLN A 97 4.90 22.89 14.96
N GLU A 98 5.81 22.91 15.93
CA GLU A 98 6.82 23.95 16.11
C GLU A 98 8.04 23.80 15.17
N THR A 99 8.09 22.72 14.40
CA THR A 99 9.21 22.43 13.50
C THR A 99 9.01 23.13 12.17
N ASP A 100 9.84 24.12 11.86
CA ASP A 100 9.86 24.79 10.56
C ASP A 100 10.70 23.98 9.56
N CYS A 101 10.04 23.13 8.76
CA CYS A 101 10.67 22.38 7.69
C CYS A 101 9.67 22.01 6.59
N GLU A 102 10.16 21.75 5.38
CA GLU A 102 9.32 21.18 4.33
C GLU A 102 8.80 19.81 4.76
N THR A 103 7.47 19.67 4.81
CA THR A 103 6.78 18.46 5.24
C THR A 103 6.35 17.57 4.09
N PHE A 104 6.31 18.13 2.87
CA PHE A 104 5.91 17.40 1.69
C PHE A 104 6.88 17.65 0.52
N GLU A 105 7.48 16.59 0.02
CA GLU A 105 8.37 16.61 -1.14
C GLU A 105 7.78 15.79 -2.27
N VAL A 106 7.63 16.40 -3.44
CA VAL A 106 7.16 15.73 -4.67
C VAL A 106 8.35 15.44 -5.58
N ASP A 107 8.35 14.28 -6.21
CA ASP A 107 9.37 13.91 -7.20
C ASP A 107 9.46 14.99 -8.29
N LYS A 108 10.67 15.48 -8.56
CA LYS A 108 10.94 16.54 -9.54
C LYS A 108 10.42 16.21 -10.96
N ARG A 109 10.28 14.92 -11.26
CA ARG A 109 9.71 14.44 -12.53
C ARG A 109 8.22 14.73 -12.66
N CYS A 110 7.49 14.83 -11.52
CA CYS A 110 6.08 15.14 -11.50
C CYS A 110 5.82 16.65 -11.63
N ASN A 111 6.76 17.51 -11.20
CA ASN A 111 6.59 18.96 -11.22
C ASN A 111 6.69 19.59 -12.63
N LYS A 112 7.34 18.92 -13.59
CA LYS A 112 7.53 19.47 -14.95
C LYS A 112 6.25 19.53 -15.78
N GLU A 113 5.22 18.77 -15.43
CA GLU A 113 3.97 18.67 -16.21
C GLU A 113 2.85 19.60 -15.68
N ILE A 114 2.96 20.07 -14.42
CA ILE A 114 1.93 20.93 -13.80
C ILE A 114 2.14 22.41 -14.18
N ILE A 115 3.38 22.84 -14.43
CA ILE A 115 3.72 24.25 -14.67
C ILE A 115 3.24 24.75 -16.05
N HIS A 116 3.03 23.88 -17.03
CA HIS A 116 2.58 24.29 -18.36
C HIS A 116 1.07 24.44 -18.56
N LYS A 117 0.23 24.13 -17.56
CA LYS A 117 -1.23 24.23 -17.68
C LYS A 117 -1.88 25.31 -16.80
N SER A 118 -1.11 26.08 -16.05
CA SER A 118 -1.63 27.18 -15.20
C SER A 118 -1.39 28.58 -15.78
N VAL A 119 -0.93 28.67 -17.03
CA VAL A 119 -0.75 29.97 -17.73
C VAL A 119 -1.37 29.84 -19.13
N ASN A 120 -2.68 29.88 -19.16
CA ASN A 120 -3.49 30.38 -20.30
C ASN A 120 -4.92 30.64 -19.83
#